data_2d32a91d01b4f6c9c754d802003b1dea
#
_entry.id   2d32a91d01b4f6c9c754d802003b1dea
#
_cell.length_a   1.000
_cell.length_b   1.000
_cell.length_c   1.000
_cell.angle_alpha   90.00
_cell.angle_beta   90.00
_cell.angle_gamma   90.00
#
_symmetry.space_group_name_H-M   'P 1'
#
loop_
_entity.id
_entity.type
_entity.pdbx_description
1 polymer ?
#
loop_
_entity_poly.entity_id
_entity_poly.type
_entity_poly.pdbx_seq_one_letter_code
_entity_poly.pdbx_strand_id
1 'polypeptide(L)'
;MTESGESDDERRAKGLPPEPGTGARRATPPTPVSVAFWLYVAGGLLLVAAFGYTLTQQESVSNALIDLNTSDTLDEEQIRTGVTTLLWTMFVAAVAFAILFALFGWKAREGNRSSRTILTVLAAITLLIQLLLFPTSIPILVAAFLAVVATALLYLPSVADYFPRPGGGGLR
;
A
#
# COMPACT_ATOMS: atom_id res chain seq x y z
N MET A 1 -32.56 30.38 11.43
CA MET A 1 -33.48 29.53 10.64
C MET A 1 -32.85 28.12 10.66
N THR A 2 -33.33 27.31 11.59
CA THR A 2 -32.91 25.91 11.73
C THR A 2 -33.86 25.10 10.87
N GLU A 3 -33.39 24.65 9.69
CA GLU A 3 -34.08 23.61 8.95
C GLU A 3 -33.99 22.32 9.80
N SER A 4 -35.08 22.00 10.47
CA SER A 4 -35.29 20.69 11.07
C SER A 4 -35.53 19.72 9.91
N GLY A 5 -34.45 19.04 9.48
CA GLY A 5 -34.55 17.98 8.47
C GLY A 5 -35.54 16.92 8.97
N GLU A 6 -36.44 16.54 8.09
CA GLU A 6 -37.44 15.49 8.31
C GLU A 6 -36.72 14.19 8.69
N SER A 7 -37.13 13.55 9.78
CA SER A 7 -36.43 12.33 10.27
C SER A 7 -36.61 11.17 9.27
N ASP A 8 -35.63 10.26 9.21
CA ASP A 8 -35.68 9.07 8.34
C ASP A 8 -36.90 8.19 8.61
N ASP A 9 -37.43 8.21 9.83
CA ASP A 9 -38.65 7.47 10.19
C ASP A 9 -39.91 8.12 9.60
N GLU A 10 -39.98 9.45 9.55
CA GLU A 10 -41.10 10.18 8.90
C GLU A 10 -41.05 10.00 7.37
N ARG A 11 -39.84 9.95 6.80
CA ARG A 11 -39.66 9.68 5.37
C ARG A 11 -40.07 8.26 5.00
N ARG A 12 -39.74 7.27 5.83
CA ARG A 12 -40.20 5.87 5.67
C ARG A 12 -41.71 5.75 5.74
N ALA A 13 -42.35 6.46 6.67
CA ALA A 13 -43.80 6.47 6.79
C ALA A 13 -44.50 7.04 5.56
N LYS A 14 -43.83 7.92 4.80
CA LYS A 14 -44.30 8.51 3.54
C LYS A 14 -43.86 7.71 2.31
N GLY A 15 -43.19 6.56 2.46
CA GLY A 15 -42.69 5.76 1.33
C GLY A 15 -41.56 6.41 0.55
N LEU A 16 -40.90 7.43 1.11
CA LEU A 16 -39.79 8.12 0.48
C LEU A 16 -38.48 7.41 0.77
N PRO A 17 -37.53 7.39 -0.18
CA PRO A 17 -36.18 6.84 0.09
C PRO A 17 -35.49 7.67 1.19
N PRO A 18 -34.56 7.05 1.96
CA PRO A 18 -33.74 7.74 2.95
C PRO A 18 -33.05 8.95 2.35
N GLU A 19 -32.82 9.99 3.15
CA GLU A 19 -32.17 11.21 2.66
C GLU A 19 -30.75 10.90 2.14
N PRO A 20 -30.40 11.36 0.91
CA PRO A 20 -29.06 11.18 0.40
C PRO A 20 -28.07 11.95 1.27
N GLY A 21 -27.42 11.29 2.22
CA GLY A 21 -26.47 11.90 3.15
C GLY A 21 -26.60 11.49 4.59
N THR A 22 -27.75 10.96 5.03
CA THR A 22 -27.93 10.36 6.38
C THR A 22 -27.45 8.91 6.44
N GLY A 23 -27.07 8.33 5.30
CA GLY A 23 -26.47 7.00 5.21
C GLY A 23 -25.12 6.95 5.89
N ALA A 24 -25.10 6.38 7.09
CA ALA A 24 -23.95 5.97 7.87
C ALA A 24 -22.91 7.09 8.09
N ARG A 25 -22.99 7.76 9.23
CA ARG A 25 -21.80 8.41 9.82
C ARG A 25 -20.63 7.48 9.56
N ARG A 26 -19.67 7.92 8.73
CA ARG A 26 -18.44 7.14 8.48
C ARG A 26 -17.87 6.80 9.84
N ALA A 27 -18.00 5.54 10.23
CA ALA A 27 -17.50 5.10 11.51
C ALA A 27 -16.03 5.49 11.59
N THR A 28 -15.62 6.11 12.67
CA THR A 28 -14.20 6.46 12.89
C THR A 28 -13.38 5.18 12.70
N PRO A 29 -12.33 5.20 11.86
CA PRO A 29 -11.57 4.00 11.59
C PRO A 29 -10.98 3.45 12.90
N PRO A 30 -11.09 2.15 13.15
CA PRO A 30 -10.48 1.51 14.31
C PRO A 30 -8.98 1.80 14.37
N THR A 31 -8.43 1.91 15.58
CA THR A 31 -7.00 2.18 15.78
C THR A 31 -6.08 1.28 14.95
N PRO A 32 -6.30 -0.06 14.87
CA PRO A 32 -5.44 -0.92 14.04
C PRO A 32 -5.44 -0.55 12.55
N VAL A 33 -6.58 -0.09 12.01
CA VAL A 33 -6.67 0.35 10.60
C VAL A 33 -5.87 1.63 10.38
N SER A 34 -5.94 2.56 11.34
CA SER A 34 -5.16 3.81 11.27
C SER A 34 -3.67 3.54 11.41
N VAL A 35 -3.27 2.64 12.31
CA VAL A 35 -1.87 2.22 12.46
C VAL A 35 -1.37 1.53 11.19
N ALA A 36 -2.15 0.60 10.63
CA ALA A 36 -1.80 -0.07 9.37
C ALA A 36 -1.56 0.93 8.24
N PHE A 37 -2.41 1.95 8.12
CA PHE A 37 -2.22 3.01 7.12
C PHE A 37 -0.86 3.71 7.27
N TRP A 38 -0.51 4.13 8.49
CA TRP A 38 0.76 4.80 8.72
C TRP A 38 1.97 3.90 8.53
N LEU A 39 1.85 2.60 8.82
CA LEU A 39 2.90 1.62 8.53
C LEU A 39 3.10 1.43 7.02
N TYR A 40 2.03 1.40 6.22
CA TYR A 40 2.15 1.39 4.76
C TYR A 40 2.82 2.65 4.21
N VAL A 41 2.43 3.83 4.73
CA VAL A 41 3.07 5.10 4.33
C VAL A 41 4.55 5.11 4.70
N ALA A 42 4.89 4.74 5.94
CA ALA A 42 6.27 4.69 6.40
C ALA A 42 7.10 3.67 5.61
N GLY A 43 6.57 2.47 5.37
CA GLY A 43 7.22 1.44 4.55
C GLY A 43 7.43 1.89 3.11
N GLY A 44 6.43 2.54 2.50
CA GLY A 44 6.54 3.11 1.15
C GLY A 44 7.60 4.21 1.06
N LEU A 45 7.63 5.14 2.01
CA LEU A 45 8.65 6.20 2.07
C LEU A 45 10.06 5.63 2.28
N LEU A 46 10.19 4.62 3.16
CA LEU A 46 11.47 3.95 3.39
C LEU A 46 11.96 3.24 2.13
N LEU A 47 11.06 2.60 1.38
CA LEU A 47 11.38 1.96 0.11
C LEU A 47 11.87 2.96 -0.93
N VAL A 48 11.17 4.10 -1.09
CA VAL A 48 11.58 5.18 -1.99
C VAL A 48 12.94 5.76 -1.58
N ALA A 49 13.15 5.99 -0.29
CA ALA A 49 14.42 6.48 0.24
C ALA A 49 15.57 5.49 0.00
N ALA A 50 15.34 4.19 0.19
CA ALA A 50 16.34 3.15 -0.04
C ALA A 50 16.77 3.10 -1.52
N PHE A 51 15.82 3.07 -2.45
CA PHE A 51 16.15 3.09 -3.88
C PHE A 51 16.71 4.44 -4.34
N GLY A 52 16.23 5.56 -3.78
CA GLY A 52 16.81 6.88 -4.04
C GLY A 52 18.27 6.96 -3.59
N TYR A 53 18.60 6.41 -2.41
CA TYR A 53 19.98 6.30 -1.96
C TYR A 53 20.82 5.39 -2.88
N THR A 54 20.28 4.24 -3.30
CA THR A 54 20.99 3.33 -4.23
C THR A 54 21.27 4.01 -5.58
N LEU A 55 20.37 4.88 -6.07
CA LEU A 55 20.61 5.69 -7.27
C LEU A 55 21.81 6.60 -7.13
N THR A 56 22.07 7.18 -5.95
CA THR A 56 23.26 8.02 -5.72
C THR A 56 24.55 7.20 -5.74
N GLN A 57 24.47 5.88 -5.57
CA GLN A 57 25.58 4.94 -5.55
C GLN A 57 25.72 4.14 -6.88
N GLN A 58 25.05 4.57 -7.95
CA GLN A 58 24.99 3.84 -9.22
C GLN A 58 26.38 3.51 -9.82
N GLU A 59 27.34 4.43 -9.66
CA GLU A 59 28.72 4.21 -10.14
C GLU A 59 29.42 3.08 -9.35
N SER A 60 29.27 3.08 -8.02
CA SER A 60 29.84 2.04 -7.17
C SER A 60 29.24 0.67 -7.48
N VAL A 61 27.91 0.62 -7.71
CA VAL A 61 27.21 -0.61 -8.11
C VAL A 61 27.69 -1.10 -9.46
N SER A 62 27.82 -0.19 -10.43
CA SER A 62 28.31 -0.53 -11.78
C SER A 62 29.73 -1.06 -11.75
N ASN A 63 30.64 -0.37 -11.04
CA ASN A 63 32.03 -0.80 -10.93
C ASN A 63 32.16 -2.18 -10.25
N ALA A 64 31.40 -2.41 -9.16
CA ALA A 64 31.39 -3.71 -8.50
C ALA A 64 30.91 -4.85 -9.43
N LEU A 65 29.93 -4.59 -10.32
CA LEU A 65 29.48 -5.57 -11.29
C LEU A 65 30.48 -5.78 -12.43
N ILE A 66 31.18 -4.73 -12.86
CA ILE A 66 32.25 -4.82 -13.84
C ILE A 66 33.39 -5.67 -13.30
N ASP A 67 33.81 -5.42 -12.05
CA ASP A 67 34.89 -6.20 -11.38
C ASP A 67 34.54 -7.68 -11.21
N LEU A 68 33.25 -8.01 -11.07
CA LEU A 68 32.74 -9.37 -10.96
C LEU A 68 32.50 -10.02 -12.34
N ASN A 69 32.49 -9.22 -13.42
CA ASN A 69 32.23 -9.73 -14.75
C ASN A 69 33.45 -10.48 -15.30
N THR A 70 33.36 -11.78 -15.34
CA THR A 70 34.38 -12.67 -15.94
C THR A 70 34.03 -13.08 -17.36
N SER A 71 32.95 -12.53 -17.93
CA SER A 71 32.43 -12.89 -19.25
C SER A 71 32.93 -11.91 -20.30
N ASP A 72 33.53 -12.40 -21.38
CA ASP A 72 33.91 -11.59 -22.55
C ASP A 72 32.68 -11.16 -23.40
N THR A 73 31.44 -11.50 -22.96
CA THR A 73 30.23 -11.27 -23.72
C THR A 73 29.53 -9.94 -23.42
N LEU A 74 29.85 -9.32 -22.28
CA LEU A 74 29.25 -8.04 -21.86
C LEU A 74 30.33 -6.96 -21.79
N ASP A 75 30.12 -5.89 -22.55
CA ASP A 75 30.95 -4.70 -22.48
C ASP A 75 30.63 -3.85 -21.23
N GLU A 76 31.62 -3.14 -20.70
CA GLU A 76 31.47 -2.28 -19.53
C GLU A 76 30.34 -1.25 -19.70
N GLU A 77 30.20 -0.68 -20.89
CA GLU A 77 29.15 0.28 -21.18
C GLU A 77 27.76 -0.34 -21.12
N GLN A 78 27.63 -1.58 -21.57
CA GLN A 78 26.37 -2.34 -21.46
C GLN A 78 26.00 -2.60 -19.99
N ILE A 79 26.98 -2.94 -19.14
CA ILE A 79 26.78 -3.13 -17.71
C ILE A 79 26.33 -1.81 -17.06
N ARG A 80 27.02 -0.70 -17.32
CA ARG A 80 26.67 0.63 -16.78
C ARG A 80 25.25 1.06 -17.19
N THR A 81 24.93 0.90 -18.46
CA THR A 81 23.61 1.24 -19.00
C THR A 81 22.53 0.33 -18.40
N GLY A 82 22.79 -0.95 -18.28
CA GLY A 82 21.89 -1.92 -17.67
C GLY A 82 21.61 -1.61 -16.19
N VAL A 83 22.65 -1.31 -15.41
CA VAL A 83 22.54 -0.93 -14.00
C VAL A 83 21.71 0.37 -13.86
N THR A 84 22.06 1.39 -14.64
CA THR A 84 21.34 2.67 -14.60
C THR A 84 19.85 2.47 -14.91
N THR A 85 19.54 1.75 -15.97
CA THR A 85 18.15 1.46 -16.37
C THR A 85 17.40 0.67 -15.30
N LEU A 86 18.05 -0.35 -14.72
CA LEU A 86 17.45 -1.16 -13.65
C LEU A 86 17.16 -0.33 -12.41
N LEU A 87 18.13 0.47 -11.94
CA LEU A 87 17.97 1.28 -10.74
C LEU A 87 16.87 2.34 -10.90
N TRP A 88 16.82 3.01 -12.04
CA TRP A 88 15.73 3.94 -12.35
C TRP A 88 14.37 3.27 -12.41
N THR A 89 14.29 2.09 -13.03
CA THR A 89 13.06 1.31 -13.09
C THR A 89 12.60 0.92 -11.68
N MET A 90 13.51 0.46 -10.83
CA MET A 90 13.20 0.11 -9.44
C MET A 90 12.77 1.32 -8.62
N PHE A 91 13.42 2.47 -8.80
CA PHE A 91 13.03 3.71 -8.13
C PHE A 91 11.61 4.16 -8.53
N VAL A 92 11.31 4.18 -9.83
CA VAL A 92 9.96 4.52 -10.33
C VAL A 92 8.91 3.54 -9.82
N ALA A 93 9.24 2.24 -9.82
CA ALA A 93 8.36 1.22 -9.25
C ALA A 93 8.14 1.45 -7.73
N ALA A 94 9.19 1.78 -6.97
CA ALA A 94 9.06 2.07 -5.54
C ALA A 94 8.14 3.28 -5.28
N VAL A 95 8.26 4.35 -6.07
CA VAL A 95 7.36 5.51 -6.00
C VAL A 95 5.92 5.10 -6.32
N ALA A 96 5.71 4.32 -7.38
CA ALA A 96 4.39 3.83 -7.75
C ALA A 96 3.77 2.97 -6.63
N PHE A 97 4.52 2.04 -6.04
CA PHE A 97 4.06 1.23 -4.91
C PHE A 97 3.76 2.09 -3.68
N ALA A 98 4.59 3.08 -3.35
CA ALA A 98 4.34 3.99 -2.23
C ALA A 98 3.02 4.76 -2.40
N ILE A 99 2.74 5.25 -3.62
CA ILE A 99 1.48 5.92 -3.95
C ILE A 99 0.30 4.95 -3.81
N LEU A 100 0.41 3.73 -4.33
CA LEU A 100 -0.64 2.72 -4.24
C LEU A 100 -0.91 2.33 -2.78
N PHE A 101 0.11 2.12 -1.95
CA PHE A 101 -0.05 1.87 -0.52
C PHE A 101 -0.77 3.02 0.19
N ALA A 102 -0.40 4.26 -0.11
CA ALA A 102 -1.07 5.43 0.47
C ALA A 102 -2.53 5.53 0.03
N LEU A 103 -2.82 5.38 -1.26
CA LEU A 103 -4.18 5.47 -1.82
C LEU A 103 -5.10 4.35 -1.28
N PHE A 104 -4.65 3.10 -1.37
CA PHE A 104 -5.46 1.97 -0.90
C PHE A 104 -5.52 1.88 0.63
N GLY A 105 -4.46 2.31 1.32
CA GLY A 105 -4.47 2.49 2.77
C GLY A 105 -5.51 3.52 3.22
N TRP A 106 -5.59 4.65 2.51
CA TRP A 106 -6.64 5.65 2.74
C TRP A 106 -8.04 5.06 2.50
N LYS A 107 -8.23 4.38 1.38
CA LYS A 107 -9.49 3.68 1.06
C LYS A 107 -9.87 2.61 2.09
N ALA A 108 -8.90 1.91 2.65
CA ALA A 108 -9.14 0.96 3.73
C ALA A 108 -9.63 1.65 5.00
N ARG A 109 -9.14 2.87 5.31
CA ARG A 109 -9.66 3.71 6.41
C ARG A 109 -11.10 4.17 6.18
N GLU A 110 -11.57 4.21 4.95
CA GLU A 110 -12.98 4.47 4.59
C GLU A 110 -13.87 3.22 4.71
N GLY A 111 -13.31 2.08 5.17
CA GLY A 111 -14.04 0.82 5.32
C GLY A 111 -14.18 0.01 4.03
N ASN A 112 -13.44 0.36 2.98
CA ASN A 112 -13.52 -0.34 1.69
C ASN A 112 -12.82 -1.72 1.77
N ARG A 113 -13.61 -2.80 1.67
CA ARG A 113 -13.12 -4.18 1.73
C ARG A 113 -12.18 -4.53 0.58
N SER A 114 -12.45 -4.06 -0.64
CA SER A 114 -11.60 -4.33 -1.81
C SER A 114 -10.19 -3.79 -1.60
N SER A 115 -10.06 -2.64 -0.94
CA SER A 115 -8.75 -2.05 -0.63
C SER A 115 -7.91 -2.94 0.27
N ARG A 116 -8.52 -3.65 1.23
CA ARG A 116 -7.83 -4.63 2.08
C ARG A 116 -7.21 -5.76 1.26
N THR A 117 -7.96 -6.33 0.31
CA THR A 117 -7.46 -7.38 -0.58
C THR A 117 -6.34 -6.86 -1.48
N ILE A 118 -6.52 -5.67 -2.06
CA ILE A 118 -5.50 -5.05 -2.92
C ILE A 118 -4.20 -4.79 -2.14
N LEU A 119 -4.29 -4.24 -0.92
CA LEU A 119 -3.12 -4.04 -0.05
C LEU A 119 -2.40 -5.34 0.27
N THR A 120 -3.15 -6.42 0.52
CA THR A 120 -2.55 -7.75 0.76
C THR A 120 -1.79 -8.24 -0.46
N VAL A 121 -2.38 -8.11 -1.65
CA VAL A 121 -1.72 -8.52 -2.92
C VAL A 121 -0.48 -7.65 -3.17
N LEU A 122 -0.59 -6.33 -3.00
CA LEU A 122 0.55 -5.41 -3.14
C LEU A 122 1.68 -5.75 -2.16
N ALA A 123 1.35 -6.01 -0.88
CA ALA A 123 2.34 -6.40 0.12
C ALA A 123 3.01 -7.74 -0.22
N ALA A 124 2.24 -8.72 -0.70
CA ALA A 124 2.78 -10.01 -1.11
C ALA A 124 3.71 -9.89 -2.32
N ILE A 125 3.33 -9.11 -3.34
CA ILE A 125 4.16 -8.85 -4.52
C ILE A 125 5.44 -8.12 -4.11
N THR A 126 5.32 -7.06 -3.29
CA THR A 126 6.48 -6.30 -2.81
C THR A 126 7.43 -7.20 -2.03
N LEU A 127 6.92 -8.01 -1.10
CA LEU A 127 7.73 -8.96 -0.32
C LEU A 127 8.44 -9.97 -1.23
N LEU A 128 7.72 -10.54 -2.20
CA LEU A 128 8.30 -11.52 -3.13
C LEU A 128 9.44 -10.91 -3.95
N ILE A 129 9.22 -9.74 -4.54
CA ILE A 129 10.24 -9.03 -5.33
C ILE A 129 11.46 -8.70 -4.46
N GLN A 130 11.25 -8.23 -3.23
CA GLN A 130 12.34 -7.85 -2.33
C GLN A 130 13.19 -9.05 -1.89
N LEU A 131 12.55 -10.15 -1.52
CA LEU A 131 13.25 -11.37 -1.12
C LEU A 131 14.02 -11.99 -2.30
N LEU A 132 13.50 -11.88 -3.50
CA LEU A 132 14.12 -12.47 -4.69
C LEU A 132 15.30 -11.64 -5.21
N LEU A 133 15.16 -10.31 -5.23
CA LEU A 133 16.15 -9.41 -5.85
C LEU A 133 17.10 -8.74 -4.84
N PHE A 134 16.67 -8.53 -3.60
CA PHE A 134 17.39 -7.73 -2.61
C PHE A 134 17.44 -8.40 -1.21
N PRO A 135 17.88 -9.67 -1.10
CA PRO A 135 17.78 -10.43 0.16
C PRO A 135 18.64 -9.87 1.30
N THR A 136 19.65 -9.05 0.98
CA THR A 136 20.64 -8.54 1.96
C THR A 136 20.46 -7.07 2.32
N SER A 137 19.53 -6.36 1.66
CA SER A 137 19.31 -4.93 1.90
C SER A 137 18.43 -4.71 3.14
N ILE A 138 19.03 -4.33 4.27
CA ILE A 138 18.32 -4.09 5.53
C ILE A 138 17.18 -3.06 5.38
N PRO A 139 17.37 -1.87 4.78
CA PRO A 139 16.27 -0.91 4.64
C PRO A 139 15.09 -1.46 3.85
N ILE A 140 15.35 -2.22 2.80
CA ILE A 140 14.33 -2.83 1.95
C ILE A 140 13.58 -3.92 2.72
N LEU A 141 14.29 -4.75 3.50
CA LEU A 141 13.68 -5.77 4.36
C LEU A 141 12.80 -5.16 5.46
N VAL A 142 13.23 -4.03 6.06
CA VAL A 142 12.42 -3.30 7.04
C VAL A 142 11.14 -2.76 6.38
N ALA A 143 11.21 -2.19 5.17
CA ALA A 143 10.03 -1.75 4.44
C ALA A 143 9.05 -2.90 4.16
N ALA A 144 9.56 -4.07 3.76
CA ALA A 144 8.75 -5.29 3.58
C ALA A 144 8.10 -5.73 4.88
N PHE A 145 8.85 -5.76 5.97
CA PHE A 145 8.35 -6.13 7.29
C PHE A 145 7.22 -5.19 7.74
N LEU A 146 7.37 -3.87 7.55
CA LEU A 146 6.32 -2.90 7.86
C LEU A 146 5.04 -3.18 7.06
N ALA A 147 5.16 -3.51 5.76
CA ALA A 147 4.01 -3.85 4.93
C ALA A 147 3.31 -5.14 5.39
N VAL A 148 4.08 -6.17 5.82
CA VAL A 148 3.53 -7.42 6.37
C VAL A 148 2.79 -7.15 7.68
N VAL A 149 3.39 -6.40 8.61
CA VAL A 149 2.77 -6.02 9.88
C VAL A 149 1.49 -5.20 9.63
N ALA A 150 1.55 -4.22 8.73
CA ALA A 150 0.36 -3.44 8.34
C ALA A 150 -0.75 -4.34 7.79
N THR A 151 -0.40 -5.30 6.93
CA THR A 151 -1.36 -6.28 6.42
C THR A 151 -1.97 -7.10 7.55
N ALA A 152 -1.15 -7.64 8.46
CA ALA A 152 -1.63 -8.43 9.59
C ALA A 152 -2.62 -7.64 10.47
N LEU A 153 -2.36 -6.35 10.73
CA LEU A 153 -3.26 -5.47 11.49
C LEU A 153 -4.65 -5.34 10.85
N LEU A 154 -4.74 -5.34 9.52
CA LEU A 154 -6.02 -5.29 8.81
C LEU A 154 -6.83 -6.60 8.95
N TYR A 155 -6.21 -7.70 9.35
CA TYR A 155 -6.86 -9.01 9.52
C TYR A 155 -7.16 -9.35 10.98
N LEU A 156 -6.94 -8.42 11.91
CA LEU A 156 -7.31 -8.62 13.31
C LEU A 156 -8.83 -8.82 13.46
N PRO A 157 -9.27 -9.73 14.37
CA PRO A 157 -10.69 -9.95 14.63
C PRO A 157 -11.44 -8.67 15.02
N SER A 158 -10.78 -7.75 15.74
CA SER A 158 -11.33 -6.46 16.14
C SER A 158 -11.64 -5.50 14.98
N VAL A 159 -11.13 -5.80 13.79
CA VAL A 159 -11.33 -5.00 12.57
C VAL A 159 -12.32 -5.67 11.60
N ALA A 160 -12.67 -6.94 11.86
CA ALA A 160 -13.50 -7.72 10.94
C ALA A 160 -14.88 -7.10 10.67
N ASP A 161 -15.49 -6.52 11.70
CA ASP A 161 -16.82 -5.89 11.61
C ASP A 161 -16.79 -4.50 10.97
N TYR A 162 -15.63 -3.87 10.90
CA TYR A 162 -15.45 -2.58 10.24
C TYR A 162 -15.57 -2.69 8.71
N PHE A 163 -15.25 -3.86 8.14
CA PHE A 163 -15.37 -4.12 6.72
C PHE A 163 -16.66 -4.88 6.41
N PRO A 164 -17.64 -4.30 5.70
CA PRO A 164 -18.94 -4.94 5.43
C PRO A 164 -18.76 -6.30 4.74
N ARG A 165 -19.51 -7.32 5.21
CA ARG A 165 -19.55 -8.62 4.54
C ARG A 165 -20.42 -8.53 3.27
N PRO A 166 -20.03 -9.15 2.14
CA PRO A 166 -20.90 -9.24 0.98
C PRO A 166 -22.11 -10.09 1.36
N GLY A 167 -23.31 -9.54 1.31
CA GLY A 167 -24.57 -10.25 1.57
C GLY A 167 -25.25 -9.99 2.92
N GLY A 168 -24.71 -9.10 3.76
CA GLY A 168 -25.35 -8.75 5.05
C GLY A 168 -26.41 -7.63 4.97
N GLY A 169 -26.79 -7.20 3.80
CA GLY A 169 -27.81 -6.18 3.57
C GLY A 169 -29.17 -6.79 3.23
N GLY A 170 -30.00 -7.03 4.23
CA GLY A 170 -31.42 -7.25 4.02
C GLY A 170 -31.88 -8.69 4.15
N LEU A 171 -32.41 -8.97 5.30
CA LEU A 171 -33.68 -9.67 5.58
C LEU A 171 -33.85 -9.67 7.09
N ARG A 172 -34.29 -8.56 7.62
CA ARG A 172 -35.08 -8.50 8.86
C ARG A 172 -36.12 -7.40 8.70
#